data_d5118f2b0770431c328841001bb1d5c3
#
_entry.id   d5118f2b0770431c328841001bb1d5c3
#
_cell.length_a   1.000
_cell.length_b   1.000
_cell.length_c   1.000
_cell.angle_alpha   90.00
_cell.angle_beta   90.00
_cell.angle_gamma   90.00
#
_symmetry.space_group_name_H-M   'P 1'
#
loop_
_entity.id
_entity.type
_entity.pdbx_description
1 polymer ?
#
loop_
_entity_poly.entity_id
_entity_poly.type
_entity_poly.pdbx_seq_one_letter_code
_entity_poly.pdbx_strand_id
1 'polypeptide(L)'
;LRLARHPNVAVKATGGPGYSAQPYPFAIMQAYVQQVIQAFGPQRVFWGTDITKMPCSWRECVTMFTEAMAWSSPSDLEWVMGRGICHWWDWRREGR
;
A
#
# COMPACT_ATOMS: atom_id res chain seq x y z
N LEU A 1 -12.03 -6.65 -8.96
CA LEU A 1 -11.97 -6.60 -7.50
C LEU A 1 -12.98 -7.52 -6.80
N ARG A 2 -13.40 -8.57 -7.48
CA ARG A 2 -14.29 -9.56 -6.89
C ARG A 2 -13.70 -10.26 -5.68
N LEU A 3 -12.39 -10.42 -5.64
CA LEU A 3 -11.69 -11.06 -4.52
C LEU A 3 -11.86 -10.28 -3.22
N ALA A 4 -12.17 -8.98 -3.32
CA ALA A 4 -12.29 -8.11 -2.16
C ALA A 4 -13.39 -8.54 -1.18
N ARG A 5 -14.42 -9.23 -1.67
CA ARG A 5 -15.51 -9.68 -0.81
C ARG A 5 -15.16 -10.90 0.04
N HIS A 6 -14.02 -11.51 -0.20
CA HIS A 6 -13.55 -12.65 0.60
C HIS A 6 -12.68 -12.15 1.74
N PRO A 7 -13.10 -12.26 3.00
CA PRO A 7 -12.38 -11.65 4.13
C PRO A 7 -11.00 -12.26 4.39
N ASN A 8 -10.72 -13.44 3.84
CA ASN A 8 -9.44 -14.10 4.01
C ASN A 8 -8.45 -13.80 2.88
N VAL A 9 -8.75 -12.81 2.03
CA VAL A 9 -7.87 -12.37 0.95
C VAL A 9 -7.38 -10.96 1.25
N ALA A 10 -6.08 -10.75 1.14
CA ALA A 10 -5.45 -9.44 1.28
C ALA A 10 -4.56 -9.16 0.07
N VAL A 11 -4.16 -7.92 -0.11
CA VAL A 11 -3.37 -7.46 -1.25
C VAL A 11 -2.05 -6.87 -0.78
N LYS A 12 -0.96 -7.25 -1.42
CA LYS A 12 0.32 -6.56 -1.24
C LYS A 12 0.43 -5.47 -2.30
N ALA A 13 0.42 -4.22 -1.87
CA ALA A 13 0.61 -3.07 -2.76
C ALA A 13 2.11 -2.82 -2.91
N THR A 14 2.78 -3.73 -3.59
CA THR A 14 4.24 -3.72 -3.74
C THR A 14 4.61 -3.57 -5.21
N GLY A 15 5.72 -2.87 -5.47
CA GLY A 15 6.24 -2.76 -6.82
C GLY A 15 5.40 -1.92 -7.77
N GLY A 16 4.42 -1.17 -7.26
CA GLY A 16 3.50 -0.38 -8.08
C GLY A 16 4.20 0.54 -9.08
N PRO A 17 5.17 1.36 -8.65
CA PRO A 17 5.86 2.25 -9.57
C PRO A 17 6.52 1.55 -10.77
N GLY A 18 6.90 0.29 -10.63
CA GLY A 18 7.50 -0.49 -11.71
C GLY A 18 6.55 -0.75 -12.87
N TYR A 19 5.26 -0.60 -12.65
CA TYR A 19 4.24 -0.79 -13.68
C TYR A 19 3.68 0.53 -14.20
N SER A 20 4.21 1.66 -13.75
CA SER A 20 3.74 2.98 -14.16
C SER A 20 4.57 3.50 -15.33
N ALA A 21 3.90 4.12 -16.30
CA ALA A 21 4.54 4.84 -17.39
C ALA A 21 4.82 6.29 -17.03
N GLN A 22 4.36 6.75 -15.88
CA GLN A 22 4.52 8.14 -15.43
C GLN A 22 5.71 8.29 -14.50
N PRO A 23 6.31 9.49 -14.43
CA PRO A 23 7.30 9.77 -13.40
C PRO A 23 6.65 9.90 -12.03
N TYR A 24 7.49 9.91 -10.99
CA TYR A 24 7.04 10.20 -9.64
C TYR A 24 6.20 11.50 -9.62
N PRO A 25 5.07 11.54 -8.90
CA PRO A 25 4.59 10.55 -7.94
C PRO A 25 3.61 9.50 -8.48
N PHE A 26 3.65 9.20 -9.78
CA PHE A 26 2.89 8.10 -10.39
C PHE A 26 1.38 8.23 -10.18
N ALA A 27 0.79 9.33 -10.67
CA ALA A 27 -0.60 9.69 -10.37
C ALA A 27 -1.61 8.60 -10.79
N ILE A 28 -1.42 7.96 -11.95
CA ILE A 28 -2.34 6.90 -12.40
C ILE A 28 -2.23 5.68 -11.49
N MET A 29 -1.02 5.31 -11.10
CA MET A 29 -0.80 4.19 -10.20
C MET A 29 -1.42 4.47 -8.83
N GLN A 30 -1.33 5.71 -8.33
CA GLN A 30 -2.01 6.11 -7.10
C GLN A 30 -3.51 5.85 -7.18
N ALA A 31 -4.14 6.21 -8.31
CA ALA A 31 -5.57 6.01 -8.49
C ALA A 31 -5.95 4.52 -8.42
N TYR A 32 -5.15 3.66 -9.03
CA TYR A 32 -5.38 2.21 -8.96
C TYR A 32 -5.21 1.68 -7.55
N VAL A 33 -4.18 2.12 -6.84
CA VAL A 33 -3.95 1.70 -5.46
C VAL A 33 -5.11 2.15 -4.57
N GLN A 34 -5.61 3.36 -4.78
CA GLN A 34 -6.76 3.86 -4.02
C GLN A 34 -8.02 3.04 -4.27
N GLN A 35 -8.26 2.59 -5.51
CA GLN A 35 -9.39 1.71 -5.81
C GLN A 35 -9.27 0.38 -5.07
N VAL A 36 -8.06 -0.17 -5.00
CA VAL A 36 -7.81 -1.42 -4.27
C VAL A 36 -8.07 -1.21 -2.77
N ILE A 37 -7.59 -0.09 -2.23
CA ILE A 37 -7.82 0.22 -0.81
C ILE A 37 -9.30 0.37 -0.50
N GLN A 38 -10.06 1.02 -1.39
CA GLN A 38 -11.50 1.18 -1.20
C GLN A 38 -12.22 -0.16 -1.26
N ALA A 39 -11.79 -1.06 -2.14
CA ALA A 39 -12.44 -2.36 -2.32
C ALA A 39 -12.14 -3.33 -1.17
N PHE A 40 -10.88 -3.42 -0.75
CA PHE A 40 -10.46 -4.36 0.30
C PHE A 40 -10.51 -3.78 1.70
N GLY A 41 -10.45 -2.46 1.82
CA GLY A 41 -10.27 -1.77 3.08
C GLY A 41 -8.78 -1.66 3.45
N PRO A 42 -8.38 -0.60 4.18
CA PRO A 42 -6.97 -0.36 4.49
C PRO A 42 -6.34 -1.44 5.35
N GLN A 43 -7.13 -2.23 6.05
CA GLN A 43 -6.64 -3.31 6.91
C GLN A 43 -6.17 -4.53 6.13
N ARG A 44 -6.52 -4.62 4.85
CA ARG A 44 -6.18 -5.76 3.99
C ARG A 44 -5.38 -5.38 2.76
N VAL A 45 -4.73 -4.21 2.79
CA VAL A 45 -3.82 -3.75 1.74
C VAL A 45 -2.50 -3.39 2.40
N PHE A 46 -1.41 -4.01 1.96
CA PHE A 46 -0.11 -3.89 2.63
C PHE A 46 0.94 -3.29 1.72
N TRP A 47 1.53 -2.19 2.15
CA TRP A 47 2.61 -1.53 1.44
C TRP A 47 3.89 -2.36 1.46
N GLY A 48 4.64 -2.29 0.37
CA GLY A 48 5.98 -2.84 0.26
C GLY A 48 6.64 -2.26 -0.98
N THR A 49 7.94 -2.48 -1.19
CA THR A 49 8.66 -1.83 -2.27
C THR A 49 9.03 -2.73 -3.43
N ASP A 50 9.55 -3.91 -3.16
CA ASP A 50 10.24 -4.70 -4.19
C ASP A 50 11.33 -3.84 -4.86
N ILE A 51 12.16 -3.22 -4.03
CA ILE A 51 13.05 -2.11 -4.40
C ILE A 51 13.99 -2.42 -5.57
N THR A 52 14.40 -3.66 -5.74
CA THR A 52 15.33 -4.05 -6.80
C THR A 52 14.74 -3.85 -8.20
N LYS A 53 13.44 -3.68 -8.32
CA LYS A 53 12.73 -3.51 -9.60
C LYS A 53 12.14 -2.12 -9.76
N MET A 54 12.43 -1.20 -8.85
CA MET A 54 11.81 0.12 -8.87
C MET A 54 12.55 1.10 -9.77
N PRO A 55 11.81 1.92 -10.53
CA PRO A 55 12.39 3.01 -11.33
C PRO A 55 12.65 4.26 -10.49
N CYS A 56 12.51 4.19 -9.18
CA CYS A 56 12.61 5.33 -8.29
C CYS A 56 13.36 4.92 -7.02
N SER A 57 13.69 5.92 -6.19
CA SER A 57 14.41 5.68 -4.94
C SER A 57 13.52 5.04 -3.88
N TRP A 58 14.15 4.45 -2.87
CA TRP A 58 13.47 3.96 -1.67
C TRP A 58 12.61 5.06 -1.04
N ARG A 59 13.19 6.26 -0.94
CA ARG A 59 12.47 7.39 -0.36
C ARG A 59 11.19 7.68 -1.15
N GLU A 60 11.24 7.65 -2.46
CA GLU A 60 10.07 7.89 -3.30
C GLU A 60 9.04 6.77 -3.17
N CYS A 61 9.47 5.53 -2.95
CA CYS A 61 8.54 4.43 -2.67
C CYS A 61 7.75 4.69 -1.39
N VAL A 62 8.39 5.26 -0.37
CA VAL A 62 7.72 5.63 0.88
C VAL A 62 6.84 6.86 0.70
N THR A 63 7.39 7.93 0.13
CA THR A 63 6.70 9.21 0.07
C THR A 63 5.53 9.21 -0.90
N MET A 64 5.52 8.33 -1.89
CA MET A 64 4.35 8.15 -2.74
C MET A 64 3.11 7.86 -1.89
N PHE A 65 3.24 7.03 -0.87
CA PHE A 65 2.13 6.68 0.02
C PHE A 65 1.94 7.69 1.14
N THR A 66 3.04 8.15 1.76
CA THR A 66 2.95 8.97 2.97
C THR A 66 2.69 10.46 2.68
N GLU A 67 3.09 10.96 1.50
CA GLU A 67 3.01 12.39 1.20
C GLU A 67 2.18 12.68 -0.05
N ALA A 68 2.35 11.90 -1.12
CA ALA A 68 1.72 12.22 -2.41
C ALA A 68 0.27 11.75 -2.51
N MET A 69 -0.05 10.57 -1.98
CA MET A 69 -1.41 10.03 -2.03
C MET A 69 -2.31 10.72 -1.03
N ALA A 70 -3.57 10.97 -1.44
CA ALA A 70 -4.59 11.45 -0.54
C ALA A 70 -5.19 10.28 0.25
N TRP A 71 -5.36 10.47 1.56
CA TRP A 71 -5.92 9.45 2.45
C TRP A 71 -7.20 9.95 3.10
N SER A 72 -8.15 9.03 3.29
CA SER A 72 -9.40 9.36 3.98
C SER A 72 -9.17 9.71 5.45
N SER A 73 -8.15 9.09 6.05
CA SER A 73 -7.77 9.40 7.43
C SER A 73 -6.32 8.99 7.68
N PRO A 74 -5.65 9.58 8.69
CA PRO A 74 -4.32 9.12 9.10
C PRO A 74 -4.30 7.65 9.52
N SER A 75 -5.40 7.15 10.06
CA SER A 75 -5.53 5.75 10.46
C SER A 75 -5.42 4.82 9.25
N ASP A 76 -6.01 5.18 8.12
CA ASP A 76 -5.94 4.36 6.91
C ASP A 76 -4.51 4.23 6.42
N LEU A 77 -3.75 5.31 6.42
CA LEU A 77 -2.33 5.30 6.07
C LEU A 77 -1.54 4.37 6.99
N GLU A 78 -1.80 4.46 8.28
CA GLU A 78 -1.13 3.64 9.27
C GLU A 78 -1.38 2.15 9.06
N TRP A 79 -2.62 1.79 8.75
CA TRP A 79 -2.97 0.40 8.45
C TRP A 79 -2.22 -0.12 7.23
N VAL A 80 -2.19 0.63 6.15
CA VAL A 80 -1.53 0.20 4.90
C VAL A 80 -0.01 0.11 5.07
N MET A 81 0.60 1.05 5.79
CA MET A 81 2.06 1.13 5.90
C MET A 81 2.69 0.10 6.84
N GLY A 82 1.92 -0.53 7.70
CA GLY A 82 2.53 -1.54 8.57
C GLY A 82 1.59 -2.24 9.52
N ARG A 83 0.59 -1.52 10.05
CA ARG A 83 -0.30 -2.08 11.07
C ARG A 83 -1.13 -3.24 10.53
N GLY A 84 -1.54 -3.16 9.26
CA GLY A 84 -2.36 -4.19 8.64
C GLY A 84 -1.67 -5.54 8.54
N ILE A 85 -0.44 -5.55 8.06
CA ILE A 85 0.30 -6.81 7.93
C ILE A 85 0.61 -7.44 9.29
N CYS A 86 0.91 -6.61 10.29
CA CYS A 86 1.13 -7.10 11.65
C CYS A 86 -0.13 -7.76 12.21
N HIS A 87 -1.28 -7.14 11.98
CA HIS A 87 -2.56 -7.69 12.41
C HIS A 87 -2.91 -8.98 11.65
N TRP A 88 -2.70 -8.99 10.33
CA TRP A 88 -3.01 -10.13 9.47
C TRP A 88 -2.28 -11.39 9.88
N TRP A 89 -1.00 -11.23 10.25
CA TRP A 89 -0.14 -12.35 10.65
C TRP A 89 -0.07 -12.53 12.17
N ASP A 90 -0.86 -11.79 12.93
CA ASP A 90 -0.80 -11.81 14.38
C ASP A 90 0.63 -11.57 14.88
N TRP A 91 1.34 -10.69 14.21
CA TRP A 91 2.72 -10.37 14.53
C TRP A 91 2.78 -9.23 15.53
N ARG A 92 3.40 -9.47 16.66
CA ARG A 92 3.60 -8.44 17.68
C ARG A 92 4.99 -7.86 17.55
N ARG A 93 5.06 -6.55 17.57
CA ARG A 93 6.35 -5.91 17.61
C ARG A 93 6.95 -6.06 19.00
N GLU A 94 8.28 -6.23 19.05
CA GLU A 94 9.00 -6.43 20.30
C GLU A 94 8.75 -5.29 21.28
N GLY A 95 8.50 -5.61 22.54
CA GLY A 95 8.26 -4.63 23.58
C GLY A 95 6.91 -3.93 23.53
N ARG A 96 5.97 -4.42 22.74
CA ARG A 96 4.64 -3.79 22.56
C ARG A 96 3.48 -4.74 22.75
#